data_2f81e3792a3badd0b91d114ab8e42b17
#
_entry.id   2f81e3792a3badd0b91d114ab8e42b17
#
_cell.length_a   1.000
_cell.length_b   1.000
_cell.length_c   1.000
_cell.angle_alpha   90.00
_cell.angle_beta   90.00
_cell.angle_gamma   90.00
#
_symmetry.space_group_name_H-M   'P 1'
#
loop_
_entity.id
_entity.type
_entity.pdbx_description
1 polymer ?
#
loop_
_entity_poly.entity_id
_entity_poly.type
_entity_poly.pdbx_seq_one_letter_code
_entity_poly.pdbx_strand_id
1 'polypeptide(L)'
;MTSVKFKLPPKGFIARRFIEVAVLVLGRGIEIRGDELVITDCMNFSMSLNNVINNVDKGMNIFLTGNDRKYIIGRMARILGLDVSGESMPIHLLQALSKVIEKSVKDVCITKDLQEEISLLNILKVNFYEYGRAYLSKPKDKFLMIDKLPIFLQLLGILGILVSTVGIIKNQGIRYYVLPPEGIPLKLPPGELEEMLKHFNTAYKILKNYYDMPRSILITRLAMELINTGCEDDRIIAELVGIQEGGKRATRATVVSVEPISTEGLIQIIRTSIIDEKNVKELATKLGLLIDVGLQSLREGLVSGDKTGTIVLRLTSDLLMYARTKSLDSLYSAISILERSKEYIKRDPQEFKYLINTLKERGTEPNLWLSELIRLMSMLIRAYEASLH
;
A
#
# COMPACT_ATOMS: atom_id res chain seq x y z
N MET A 1 24.38 -12.45 -23.79
CA MET A 1 24.12 -11.16 -23.14
C MET A 1 24.74 -11.17 -21.77
N THR A 2 25.67 -10.27 -21.47
CA THR A 2 26.26 -10.15 -20.13
C THR A 2 25.22 -9.51 -19.20
N SER A 3 24.70 -10.28 -18.25
CA SER A 3 23.79 -9.74 -17.23
C SER A 3 24.51 -8.73 -16.35
N VAL A 4 23.97 -7.53 -16.23
CA VAL A 4 24.50 -6.52 -15.30
C VAL A 4 23.98 -6.82 -13.90
N LYS A 5 24.88 -6.85 -12.93
CA LYS A 5 24.58 -7.16 -11.53
C LYS A 5 24.93 -6.00 -10.62
N PHE A 6 24.08 -5.74 -9.64
CA PHE A 6 24.31 -4.76 -8.58
C PHE A 6 24.13 -5.41 -7.22
N LYS A 7 25.05 -5.15 -6.30
CA LYS A 7 24.88 -5.55 -4.91
C LYS A 7 23.82 -4.66 -4.25
N LEU A 8 22.79 -5.28 -3.69
CA LEU A 8 21.72 -4.57 -2.98
C LEU A 8 22.20 -4.07 -1.61
N PRO A 9 21.58 -3.00 -1.08
CA PRO A 9 21.72 -2.64 0.33
C PRO A 9 21.39 -3.85 1.23
N PRO A 10 21.98 -3.95 2.42
CA PRO A 10 21.61 -4.99 3.37
C PRO A 10 20.12 -4.97 3.70
N LYS A 11 19.57 -6.13 4.09
CA LYS A 11 18.23 -6.21 4.65
C LYS A 11 18.12 -5.28 5.86
N GLY A 12 16.99 -4.64 6.04
CA GLY A 12 16.78 -3.65 7.10
C GLY A 12 17.08 -2.20 6.72
N PHE A 13 17.60 -1.94 5.52
CA PHE A 13 17.65 -0.57 4.99
C PHE A 13 16.40 -0.26 4.16
N ILE A 14 15.83 0.91 4.38
CA ILE A 14 14.64 1.36 3.63
C ILE A 14 14.92 1.43 2.13
N ALA A 15 16.15 1.80 1.74
CA ALA A 15 16.57 1.81 0.34
C ALA A 15 16.33 0.47 -0.34
N ARG A 16 16.67 -0.66 0.34
CA ARG A 16 16.43 -1.99 -0.20
C ARG A 16 14.94 -2.24 -0.41
N ARG A 17 14.12 -1.87 0.56
CA ARG A 17 12.66 -2.07 0.50
C ARG A 17 12.04 -1.30 -0.66
N PHE A 18 12.45 -0.06 -0.91
CA PHE A 18 11.98 0.70 -2.06
C PHE A 18 12.48 0.12 -3.39
N ILE A 19 13.71 -0.39 -3.45
CA ILE A 19 14.22 -1.08 -4.65
C ILE A 19 13.40 -2.36 -4.90
N GLU A 20 13.08 -3.14 -3.86
CA GLU A 20 12.25 -4.35 -3.94
C GLU A 20 10.85 -4.04 -4.49
N VAL A 21 10.21 -2.95 -4.02
CA VAL A 21 8.93 -2.48 -4.59
C VAL A 21 9.07 -2.13 -6.06
N ALA A 22 10.11 -1.38 -6.44
CA ALA A 22 10.35 -1.03 -7.84
C ALA A 22 10.48 -2.28 -8.72
N VAL A 23 11.25 -3.27 -8.27
CA VAL A 23 11.42 -4.55 -8.99
C VAL A 23 10.10 -5.31 -9.10
N LEU A 24 9.32 -5.37 -8.01
CA LEU A 24 8.01 -6.01 -8.00
C LEU A 24 7.07 -5.39 -9.04
N VAL A 25 6.98 -4.06 -9.07
CA VAL A 25 6.06 -3.34 -9.97
C VAL A 25 6.55 -3.39 -11.43
N LEU A 26 7.85 -3.41 -11.66
CA LEU A 26 8.43 -3.59 -12.99
C LEU A 26 8.17 -4.99 -13.55
N GLY A 27 8.30 -6.03 -12.73
CA GLY A 27 7.88 -7.41 -13.01
C GLY A 27 8.66 -8.13 -14.11
N ARG A 28 9.27 -7.41 -15.07
CA ARG A 28 9.95 -8.01 -16.24
C ARG A 28 11.29 -7.35 -16.53
N GLY A 29 12.24 -8.15 -16.99
CA GLY A 29 13.57 -7.70 -17.42
C GLY A 29 14.55 -7.39 -16.28
N ILE A 30 14.10 -7.49 -15.03
CA ILE A 30 14.85 -7.23 -13.80
C ILE A 30 14.38 -8.16 -12.69
N GLU A 31 15.29 -8.67 -11.88
CA GLU A 31 14.97 -9.59 -10.77
C GLU A 31 15.97 -9.45 -9.63
N ILE A 32 15.59 -9.92 -8.46
CA ILE A 32 16.47 -10.02 -7.29
C ILE A 32 16.84 -11.49 -7.08
N ARG A 33 18.15 -11.76 -7.02
CA ARG A 33 18.73 -13.08 -6.72
C ARG A 33 19.57 -12.99 -5.45
N GLY A 34 19.01 -13.35 -4.31
CA GLY A 34 19.65 -13.18 -3.00
C GLY A 34 19.91 -11.70 -2.68
N ASP A 35 21.18 -11.30 -2.61
CA ASP A 35 21.58 -9.92 -2.34
C ASP A 35 22.03 -9.17 -3.62
N GLU A 36 21.70 -9.70 -4.78
CA GLU A 36 22.02 -9.08 -6.07
C GLU A 36 20.75 -8.71 -6.84
N LEU A 37 20.74 -7.51 -7.42
CA LEU A 37 19.83 -7.10 -8.46
C LEU A 37 20.44 -7.48 -9.81
N VAL A 38 19.67 -8.16 -10.65
CA VAL A 38 20.11 -8.65 -11.96
C VAL A 38 19.19 -8.13 -13.04
N ILE A 39 19.76 -7.47 -14.06
CA ILE A 39 19.00 -7.13 -15.26
C ILE A 39 19.14 -8.30 -16.21
N THR A 40 18.00 -8.94 -16.52
CA THR A 40 17.94 -10.14 -17.35
C THR A 40 17.61 -9.82 -18.81
N ASP A 41 16.86 -8.75 -19.05
CA ASP A 41 16.43 -8.31 -20.38
C ASP A 41 16.20 -6.79 -20.40
N CYS A 42 17.04 -6.10 -21.14
CA CYS A 42 17.04 -4.63 -21.23
C CYS A 42 15.79 -4.08 -21.90
N MET A 43 15.31 -4.75 -22.94
CA MET A 43 14.15 -4.30 -23.69
C MET A 43 12.88 -4.42 -22.83
N ASN A 44 12.67 -5.59 -22.23
CA ASN A 44 11.54 -5.79 -21.34
C ASN A 44 11.60 -4.86 -20.11
N PHE A 45 12.81 -4.63 -19.56
CA PHE A 45 12.99 -3.69 -18.47
C PHE A 45 12.61 -2.25 -18.88
N SER A 46 13.10 -1.76 -20.03
CA SER A 46 12.78 -0.41 -20.53
C SER A 46 11.29 -0.24 -20.78
N MET A 47 10.65 -1.23 -21.42
CA MET A 47 9.19 -1.20 -21.67
C MET A 47 8.39 -1.16 -20.36
N SER A 48 8.78 -1.98 -19.37
CA SER A 48 8.14 -2.00 -18.06
C SER A 48 8.34 -0.68 -17.32
N LEU A 49 9.54 -0.13 -17.35
CA LEU A 49 9.86 1.15 -16.73
C LEU A 49 9.01 2.29 -17.32
N ASN A 50 8.90 2.38 -18.64
CA ASN A 50 8.05 3.37 -19.32
C ASN A 50 6.58 3.22 -18.93
N ASN A 51 6.08 1.99 -18.89
CA ASN A 51 4.69 1.73 -18.50
C ASN A 51 4.43 2.18 -17.05
N VAL A 52 5.31 1.85 -16.12
CA VAL A 52 5.18 2.26 -14.71
C VAL A 52 5.25 3.79 -14.58
N ILE A 53 6.22 4.46 -15.21
CA ILE A 53 6.37 5.92 -15.15
C ILE A 53 5.12 6.64 -15.68
N ASN A 54 4.51 6.13 -16.75
CA ASN A 54 3.31 6.74 -17.33
C ASN A 54 2.08 6.62 -16.40
N ASN A 55 2.07 5.63 -15.51
CA ASN A 55 0.99 5.39 -14.55
C ASN A 55 1.25 6.00 -13.16
N VAL A 56 2.46 6.52 -12.90
CA VAL A 56 2.76 7.24 -11.65
C VAL A 56 2.02 8.56 -11.61
N ASP A 57 1.42 8.86 -10.45
CA ASP A 57 0.78 10.15 -10.21
C ASP A 57 1.81 11.29 -10.30
N LYS A 58 1.67 12.13 -11.32
CA LYS A 58 2.59 13.25 -11.59
C LYS A 58 2.60 14.32 -10.50
N GLY A 59 1.60 14.33 -9.63
CA GLY A 59 1.52 15.22 -8.46
C GLY A 59 2.31 14.72 -7.24
N MET A 60 2.83 13.48 -7.27
CA MET A 60 3.61 12.94 -6.17
C MET A 60 5.03 13.51 -6.13
N ASN A 61 5.35 14.18 -5.05
CA ASN A 61 6.68 14.68 -4.75
C ASN A 61 7.40 13.79 -3.75
N ILE A 62 8.71 13.62 -3.94
CA ILE A 62 9.60 12.98 -2.97
C ILE A 62 10.13 14.05 -2.02
N PHE A 63 10.22 13.69 -0.73
CA PHE A 63 10.92 14.55 0.22
C PHE A 63 12.41 14.63 -0.12
N LEU A 64 12.86 15.82 -0.45
CA LEU A 64 14.26 16.12 -0.77
C LEU A 64 14.75 17.29 0.09
N THR A 65 15.82 17.07 0.83
CA THR A 65 16.50 18.16 1.53
C THR A 65 17.22 19.09 0.53
N GLY A 66 17.63 20.26 0.99
CA GLY A 66 18.42 21.19 0.15
C GLY A 66 19.71 20.55 -0.39
N ASN A 67 20.37 19.71 0.43
CA ASN A 67 21.57 18.97 0.04
C ASN A 67 21.25 17.87 -0.98
N ASP A 68 20.15 17.14 -0.81
CA ASP A 68 19.71 16.14 -1.79
C ASP A 68 19.51 16.80 -3.16
N ARG A 69 18.78 17.92 -3.22
CA ARG A 69 18.51 18.64 -4.47
C ARG A 69 19.80 19.11 -5.14
N LYS A 70 20.68 19.78 -4.38
CA LYS A 70 21.88 20.40 -4.93
C LYS A 70 22.94 19.39 -5.36
N TYR A 71 23.23 18.40 -4.52
CA TYR A 71 24.41 17.55 -4.72
C TYR A 71 24.09 16.19 -5.32
N ILE A 72 22.95 15.58 -4.95
CA ILE A 72 22.63 14.21 -5.37
C ILE A 72 21.78 14.25 -6.66
N ILE A 73 20.62 14.89 -6.60
CA ILE A 73 19.72 14.99 -7.75
C ILE A 73 20.39 15.76 -8.90
N GLY A 74 21.06 16.87 -8.59
CA GLY A 74 21.79 17.65 -9.60
C GLY A 74 22.92 16.85 -10.29
N ARG A 75 23.55 15.88 -9.61
CA ARG A 75 24.52 14.98 -10.21
C ARG A 75 23.86 13.93 -11.10
N MET A 76 22.77 13.32 -10.60
CA MET A 76 21.97 12.37 -11.41
C MET A 76 21.44 13.03 -12.68
N ALA A 77 20.89 14.23 -12.57
CA ALA A 77 20.36 14.98 -13.71
C ALA A 77 21.44 15.24 -14.79
N ARG A 78 22.63 15.70 -14.37
CA ARG A 78 23.75 15.91 -15.30
C ARG A 78 24.19 14.65 -16.02
N ILE A 79 24.29 13.52 -15.31
CA ILE A 79 24.62 12.22 -15.90
C ILE A 79 23.56 11.75 -16.89
N LEU A 80 22.30 12.05 -16.62
CA LEU A 80 21.17 11.72 -17.50
C LEU A 80 20.95 12.77 -18.61
N GLY A 81 21.78 13.81 -18.70
CA GLY A 81 21.66 14.86 -19.71
C GLY A 81 20.46 15.79 -19.52
N LEU A 82 20.00 15.99 -18.27
CA LEU A 82 18.90 16.87 -17.94
C LEU A 82 19.40 18.22 -17.39
N ASP A 83 18.67 19.27 -17.74
CA ASP A 83 18.84 20.56 -17.09
C ASP A 83 18.10 20.62 -15.77
N VAL A 84 18.75 21.17 -14.72
CA VAL A 84 18.29 21.05 -13.33
C VAL A 84 17.34 22.22 -13.01
N SER A 85 16.08 22.15 -13.41
CA SER A 85 15.06 23.12 -12.99
C SER A 85 13.69 22.51 -12.76
N GLY A 86 13.11 22.69 -11.54
CA GLY A 86 11.69 22.47 -11.26
C GLY A 86 11.32 21.40 -10.23
N GLU A 87 10.10 21.48 -9.72
CA GLU A 87 9.54 20.59 -8.66
C GLU A 87 9.22 19.16 -9.12
N SER A 88 9.08 18.93 -10.42
CA SER A 88 8.76 17.63 -11.03
C SER A 88 9.99 16.73 -11.29
N MET A 89 11.12 17.07 -10.71
CA MET A 89 12.43 16.50 -10.98
C MET A 89 12.55 14.95 -10.84
N PRO A 90 11.98 14.28 -9.80
CA PRO A 90 12.13 12.84 -9.66
C PRO A 90 11.56 12.05 -10.84
N ILE A 91 10.41 12.43 -11.35
CA ILE A 91 9.79 11.75 -12.50
C ILE A 91 10.57 12.00 -13.79
N HIS A 92 11.12 13.19 -13.96
CA HIS A 92 11.97 13.52 -15.12
C HIS A 92 13.28 12.71 -15.13
N LEU A 93 13.88 12.44 -13.96
CA LEU A 93 15.03 11.55 -13.85
C LEU A 93 14.71 10.13 -14.33
N LEU A 94 13.54 9.60 -13.95
CA LEU A 94 13.10 8.28 -14.38
C LEU A 94 12.80 8.23 -15.88
N GLN A 95 12.18 9.27 -16.44
CA GLN A 95 11.95 9.39 -17.87
C GLN A 95 13.28 9.46 -18.67
N ALA A 96 14.26 10.19 -18.15
CA ALA A 96 15.58 10.26 -18.77
C ALA A 96 16.32 8.91 -18.65
N LEU A 97 16.22 8.22 -17.51
CA LEU A 97 16.74 6.87 -17.34
C LEU A 97 16.19 5.93 -18.41
N SER A 98 14.87 5.92 -18.61
CA SER A 98 14.24 5.08 -19.63
C SER A 98 14.81 5.36 -21.03
N LYS A 99 14.93 6.64 -21.41
CA LYS A 99 15.53 7.03 -22.70
C LYS A 99 16.98 6.59 -22.85
N VAL A 100 17.79 6.65 -21.76
CA VAL A 100 19.19 6.18 -21.76
C VAL A 100 19.24 4.68 -21.98
N ILE A 101 18.37 3.91 -21.31
CA ILE A 101 18.29 2.46 -21.45
C ILE A 101 17.84 2.07 -22.87
N GLU A 102 16.82 2.72 -23.42
CA GLU A 102 16.34 2.48 -24.79
C GLU A 102 17.45 2.68 -25.85
N LYS A 103 18.25 3.72 -25.69
CA LYS A 103 19.36 3.99 -26.61
C LYS A 103 20.51 2.97 -26.47
N SER A 104 20.67 2.39 -25.29
CA SER A 104 21.77 1.48 -24.94
C SER A 104 21.48 0.00 -25.29
N VAL A 105 20.32 -0.33 -25.83
CA VAL A 105 19.79 -1.71 -26.03
C VAL A 105 20.68 -2.63 -26.87
N LYS A 106 21.67 -2.11 -27.61
CA LYS A 106 22.46 -2.99 -28.51
C LYS A 106 23.58 -3.77 -27.81
N ASP A 107 24.20 -3.26 -26.71
CA ASP A 107 25.34 -3.93 -26.10
C ASP A 107 25.41 -3.89 -24.56
N VAL A 108 25.02 -2.81 -23.88
CA VAL A 108 25.08 -2.65 -22.42
C VAL A 108 23.90 -1.85 -21.91
N CYS A 109 22.98 -2.49 -21.17
CA CYS A 109 21.78 -1.81 -20.62
C CYS A 109 22.07 -0.62 -19.71
N ILE A 110 23.17 -0.70 -18.97
CA ILE A 110 23.51 0.26 -17.93
C ILE A 110 24.92 0.79 -18.22
N THR A 111 25.02 2.06 -18.49
CA THR A 111 26.30 2.75 -18.74
C THR A 111 27.17 2.73 -17.48
N LYS A 112 28.47 2.93 -17.64
CA LYS A 112 29.42 3.02 -16.50
C LYS A 112 29.04 4.16 -15.55
N ASP A 113 28.51 5.27 -16.08
CA ASP A 113 28.12 6.43 -15.30
C ASP A 113 26.93 6.12 -14.35
N LEU A 114 26.00 5.24 -14.76
CA LEU A 114 24.90 4.78 -13.91
C LEU A 114 25.35 3.79 -12.83
N GLN A 115 26.52 3.17 -12.98
CA GLN A 115 27.14 2.31 -11.97
C GLN A 115 27.96 3.11 -10.95
N GLU A 116 28.18 4.40 -11.19
CA GLU A 116 28.92 5.26 -10.28
C GLU A 116 28.21 5.38 -8.93
N GLU A 117 28.95 5.21 -7.84
CA GLU A 117 28.45 5.35 -6.48
C GLU A 117 28.44 6.83 -6.05
N ILE A 118 27.30 7.31 -5.65
CA ILE A 118 27.12 8.65 -5.08
C ILE A 118 26.45 8.57 -3.71
N SER A 119 26.54 9.66 -2.94
CA SER A 119 25.87 9.75 -1.64
C SER A 119 24.38 9.45 -1.76
N LEU A 120 23.82 8.75 -0.79
CA LEU A 120 22.40 8.44 -0.74
C LEU A 120 21.53 9.67 -0.47
N LEU A 121 20.34 9.68 -1.07
CA LEU A 121 19.24 10.55 -0.67
C LEU A 121 18.89 10.31 0.81
N ASN A 122 18.56 11.38 1.54
CA ASN A 122 18.28 11.27 2.98
C ASN A 122 17.16 10.29 3.32
N ILE A 123 16.13 10.22 2.49
CA ILE A 123 15.04 9.25 2.66
C ILE A 123 15.52 7.79 2.49
N LEU A 124 16.52 7.55 1.67
CA LEU A 124 17.09 6.21 1.44
C LEU A 124 18.11 5.79 2.51
N LYS A 125 18.61 6.73 3.34
CA LYS A 125 19.54 6.45 4.45
C LYS A 125 18.87 5.87 5.68
N VAL A 126 17.54 5.86 5.74
CA VAL A 126 16.79 5.43 6.91
C VAL A 126 17.00 3.94 7.13
N ASN A 127 17.27 3.56 8.38
CA ASN A 127 17.41 2.19 8.81
C ASN A 127 16.16 1.78 9.59
N PHE A 128 15.49 0.70 9.22
CA PHE A 128 14.36 0.16 9.96
C PHE A 128 14.71 -0.17 11.42
N TYR A 129 15.98 -0.54 11.68
CA TYR A 129 16.45 -0.93 13.01
C TYR A 129 16.93 0.25 13.88
N GLU A 130 16.90 1.49 13.40
CA GLU A 130 17.19 2.64 14.27
C GLU A 130 16.20 2.74 15.45
N TYR A 131 14.98 2.20 15.28
CA TYR A 131 14.03 2.05 16.38
C TYR A 131 14.55 1.14 17.51
N GLY A 132 15.39 0.14 17.17
CA GLY A 132 16.07 -0.75 18.13
C GLY A 132 17.39 -0.21 18.67
N ARG A 133 17.99 0.82 18.06
CA ARG A 133 19.28 1.37 18.47
C ARG A 133 19.27 1.99 19.89
N ALA A 134 18.14 2.52 20.33
CA ALA A 134 17.98 3.04 21.69
C ALA A 134 18.17 1.95 22.77
N TYR A 135 18.05 0.68 22.39
CA TYR A 135 18.17 -0.46 23.30
C TYR A 135 19.48 -1.25 23.14
N LEU A 136 20.27 -0.97 22.10
CA LEU A 136 21.56 -1.63 21.89
C LEU A 136 22.67 -0.81 22.57
N SER A 137 23.13 -1.29 23.71
CA SER A 137 24.06 -0.62 24.62
C SER A 137 25.52 -0.50 24.17
N LYS A 138 25.85 -0.73 22.87
CA LYS A 138 27.21 -0.61 22.37
C LYS A 138 27.29 0.23 21.10
N PRO A 139 27.73 1.51 21.20
CA PRO A 139 27.87 2.38 20.03
C PRO A 139 29.13 2.07 19.17
N LYS A 140 29.86 0.99 19.45
CA LYS A 140 31.14 0.69 18.77
C LYS A 140 31.05 -0.26 17.59
N ASP A 141 29.96 -1.00 17.43
CA ASP A 141 29.77 -1.75 16.22
C ASP A 141 29.40 -0.75 15.12
N LYS A 142 30.33 -0.52 14.20
CA LYS A 142 30.10 0.15 12.94
C LYS A 142 29.06 -0.67 12.18
N PHE A 143 27.80 -0.56 12.57
CA PHE A 143 26.71 -1.00 11.73
C PHE A 143 26.88 -0.32 10.39
N LEU A 144 26.98 -1.12 9.37
CA LEU A 144 27.19 -0.76 8.00
C LEU A 144 26.33 0.45 7.63
N MET A 145 26.87 1.66 7.84
CA MET A 145 26.27 2.86 7.30
C MET A 145 26.55 2.83 5.82
N ILE A 146 25.55 2.54 5.02
CA ILE A 146 25.68 2.71 3.58
C ILE A 146 25.53 4.20 3.32
N ASP A 147 26.64 4.86 3.01
CA ASP A 147 26.64 6.27 2.67
C ASP A 147 26.53 6.50 1.15
N LYS A 148 26.79 5.47 0.36
CA LYS A 148 26.81 5.56 -1.11
C LYS A 148 26.10 4.36 -1.74
N LEU A 149 25.47 4.60 -2.86
CA LEU A 149 24.93 3.57 -3.76
C LEU A 149 25.12 3.98 -5.22
N PRO A 150 25.17 3.01 -6.14
CA PRO A 150 25.11 3.28 -7.56
C PRO A 150 23.90 4.15 -7.92
N ILE A 151 24.08 5.09 -8.83
CA ILE A 151 23.03 5.99 -9.30
C ILE A 151 21.82 5.19 -9.76
N PHE A 152 22.03 4.09 -10.49
CA PHE A 152 20.95 3.23 -10.96
C PHE A 152 20.09 2.68 -9.81
N LEU A 153 20.71 2.19 -8.73
CA LEU A 153 19.94 1.69 -7.56
C LEU A 153 19.18 2.81 -6.85
N GLN A 154 19.74 4.01 -6.79
CA GLN A 154 19.02 5.15 -6.21
C GLN A 154 17.82 5.57 -7.08
N LEU A 155 17.94 5.52 -8.41
CA LEU A 155 16.83 5.78 -9.33
C LEU A 155 15.70 4.73 -9.17
N LEU A 156 16.06 3.46 -8.99
CA LEU A 156 15.07 2.44 -8.62
C LEU A 156 14.44 2.70 -7.24
N GLY A 157 15.24 3.14 -6.26
CA GLY A 157 14.71 3.58 -4.96
C GLY A 157 13.71 4.73 -5.10
N ILE A 158 14.00 5.71 -5.96
CA ILE A 158 13.09 6.81 -6.29
C ILE A 158 11.79 6.27 -6.91
N LEU A 159 11.88 5.35 -7.86
CA LEU A 159 10.70 4.71 -8.44
C LEU A 159 9.87 4.01 -7.36
N GLY A 160 10.52 3.21 -6.49
CA GLY A 160 9.85 2.52 -5.39
C GLY A 160 9.13 3.48 -4.44
N ILE A 161 9.73 4.61 -4.10
CA ILE A 161 9.10 5.67 -3.31
C ILE A 161 7.83 6.17 -4.00
N LEU A 162 7.91 6.51 -5.29
CA LEU A 162 6.78 7.06 -6.02
C LEU A 162 5.62 6.08 -6.12
N VAL A 163 5.88 4.79 -6.41
CA VAL A 163 4.83 3.78 -6.59
C VAL A 163 4.28 3.23 -5.27
N SER A 164 4.96 3.43 -4.16
CA SER A 164 4.53 2.96 -2.82
C SER A 164 3.89 4.04 -1.95
N THR A 165 4.01 5.32 -2.29
CA THR A 165 3.45 6.43 -1.50
C THR A 165 1.92 6.40 -1.54
N VAL A 166 1.27 6.32 -0.38
CA VAL A 166 -0.21 6.32 -0.27
C VAL A 166 -0.78 7.62 0.27
N GLY A 167 -0.05 8.33 1.11
CA GLY A 167 -0.55 9.59 1.64
C GLY A 167 0.43 10.30 2.57
N ILE A 168 0.03 11.49 3.02
CA ILE A 168 0.82 12.33 3.94
C ILE A 168 -0.08 12.96 4.99
N ILE A 169 0.28 12.87 6.25
CA ILE A 169 -0.31 13.62 7.35
C ILE A 169 0.50 14.91 7.52
N LYS A 170 0.03 15.98 6.89
CA LYS A 170 0.76 17.26 6.79
C LYS A 170 1.12 17.86 8.14
N ASN A 171 0.21 17.81 9.13
CA ASN A 171 0.42 18.40 10.47
C ASN A 171 1.57 17.73 11.23
N GLN A 172 1.85 16.46 10.93
CA GLN A 172 2.89 15.65 11.58
C GLN A 172 4.14 15.49 10.71
N GLY A 173 4.05 15.83 9.43
CA GLY A 173 5.14 15.62 8.47
C GLY A 173 5.43 14.13 8.24
N ILE A 174 4.43 13.26 8.43
CA ILE A 174 4.57 11.83 8.24
C ILE A 174 4.01 11.45 6.89
N ARG A 175 4.81 10.76 6.08
CA ARG A 175 4.39 10.16 4.82
C ARG A 175 4.30 8.65 4.97
N TYR A 176 3.24 8.08 4.43
CA TYR A 176 2.95 6.66 4.48
C TYR A 176 3.26 5.98 3.15
N TYR A 177 3.88 4.80 3.26
CA TYR A 177 4.29 3.95 2.15
C TYR A 177 3.74 2.55 2.34
N VAL A 178 3.30 1.92 1.25
CA VAL A 178 2.96 0.50 1.22
C VAL A 178 4.15 -0.27 0.68
N LEU A 179 4.66 -1.20 1.46
CA LEU A 179 5.76 -2.05 1.07
C LEU A 179 5.30 -3.53 1.07
N PRO A 180 5.85 -4.39 0.20
CA PRO A 180 5.60 -5.82 0.31
C PRO A 180 6.14 -6.33 1.65
N PRO A 181 5.63 -7.44 2.21
CA PRO A 181 6.16 -8.00 3.46
C PRO A 181 7.66 -8.29 3.35
N GLU A 182 8.39 -8.12 4.47
CA GLU A 182 9.82 -8.44 4.49
C GLU A 182 10.05 -9.95 4.31
N GLY A 183 11.07 -10.31 3.55
CA GLY A 183 11.48 -11.71 3.37
C GLY A 183 10.75 -12.47 2.28
N ILE A 184 9.87 -11.83 1.52
CA ILE A 184 9.30 -12.46 0.32
C ILE A 184 10.44 -12.70 -0.69
N PRO A 185 10.65 -13.96 -1.13
CA PRO A 185 11.60 -14.22 -2.20
C PRO A 185 11.06 -13.61 -3.50
N LEU A 186 11.72 -12.57 -4.00
CA LEU A 186 11.35 -11.95 -5.30
C LEU A 186 11.71 -12.86 -6.51
N LYS A 187 12.14 -14.08 -6.24
CA LYS A 187 12.30 -15.16 -7.22
C LYS A 187 11.16 -16.17 -7.05
N LEU A 188 9.95 -15.70 -7.32
CA LEU A 188 8.76 -16.55 -7.35
C LEU A 188 8.54 -17.08 -8.78
N PRO A 189 7.89 -18.24 -8.94
CA PRO A 189 7.33 -18.64 -10.21
C PRO A 189 6.46 -17.51 -10.79
N PRO A 190 6.41 -17.34 -12.12
CA PRO A 190 5.69 -16.21 -12.75
C PRO A 190 4.25 -16.03 -12.25
N GLY A 191 3.51 -17.12 -12.03
CA GLY A 191 2.13 -17.05 -11.53
C GLY A 191 2.02 -16.50 -10.09
N GLU A 192 2.93 -16.89 -9.20
CA GLU A 192 2.96 -16.40 -7.82
C GLU A 192 3.38 -14.92 -7.76
N LEU A 193 4.29 -14.49 -8.64
CA LEU A 193 4.68 -13.09 -8.74
C LEU A 193 3.51 -12.22 -9.20
N GLU A 194 2.73 -12.68 -10.18
CA GLU A 194 1.54 -11.99 -10.67
C GLU A 194 0.46 -11.88 -9.57
N GLU A 195 0.25 -12.95 -8.81
CA GLU A 195 -0.67 -12.96 -7.68
C GLU A 195 -0.22 -11.99 -6.58
N MET A 196 1.05 -12.04 -6.20
CA MET A 196 1.62 -11.11 -5.22
C MET A 196 1.49 -9.66 -5.67
N LEU A 197 1.77 -9.36 -6.94
CA LEU A 197 1.60 -8.02 -7.51
C LEU A 197 0.13 -7.59 -7.49
N LYS A 198 -0.79 -8.49 -7.80
CA LYS A 198 -2.24 -8.24 -7.72
C LYS A 198 -2.67 -7.89 -6.28
N HIS A 199 -2.22 -8.66 -5.29
CA HIS A 199 -2.53 -8.40 -3.87
C HIS A 199 -1.90 -7.10 -3.40
N PHE A 200 -0.65 -6.82 -3.76
CA PHE A 200 0.02 -5.56 -3.45
C PHE A 200 -0.72 -4.36 -4.06
N ASN A 201 -1.09 -4.42 -5.33
CA ASN A 201 -1.84 -3.35 -6.00
C ASN A 201 -3.22 -3.13 -5.36
N THR A 202 -3.89 -4.21 -4.94
CA THR A 202 -5.17 -4.13 -4.21
C THR A 202 -4.98 -3.44 -2.86
N ALA A 203 -3.97 -3.84 -2.09
CA ALA A 203 -3.62 -3.21 -0.83
C ALA A 203 -3.26 -1.73 -1.02
N TYR A 204 -2.43 -1.41 -2.02
CA TYR A 204 -2.07 -0.03 -2.35
C TYR A 204 -3.29 0.84 -2.66
N LYS A 205 -4.20 0.36 -3.52
CA LYS A 205 -5.45 1.07 -3.88
C LYS A 205 -6.31 1.39 -2.65
N ILE A 206 -6.48 0.42 -1.76
CA ILE A 206 -7.26 0.60 -0.54
C ILE A 206 -6.52 1.53 0.42
N LEU A 207 -5.24 1.29 0.70
CA LEU A 207 -4.46 2.09 1.62
C LEU A 207 -4.33 3.55 1.17
N LYS A 208 -4.25 3.82 -0.13
CA LYS A 208 -4.25 5.21 -0.66
C LYS A 208 -5.48 6.01 -0.21
N ASN A 209 -6.61 5.35 -0.04
CA ASN A 209 -7.86 6.01 0.37
C ASN A 209 -8.14 5.93 1.88
N TYR A 210 -7.53 4.97 2.58
CA TYR A 210 -7.89 4.60 3.95
C TYR A 210 -6.72 4.63 4.95
N TYR A 211 -5.51 5.08 4.56
CA TYR A 211 -4.32 5.04 5.42
C TYR A 211 -4.46 5.83 6.72
N ASP A 212 -5.34 6.82 6.77
CA ASP A 212 -5.65 7.71 7.89
C ASP A 212 -6.92 7.29 8.67
N MET A 213 -7.54 6.18 8.28
CA MET A 213 -8.77 5.68 8.90
C MET A 213 -8.48 4.69 10.03
N PRO A 214 -9.44 4.49 10.95
CA PRO A 214 -9.36 3.44 11.96
C PRO A 214 -9.06 2.07 11.34
N ARG A 215 -8.21 1.30 12.02
CA ARG A 215 -7.72 -0.02 11.53
C ARG A 215 -8.87 -0.97 11.18
N SER A 216 -9.97 -0.96 11.93
CA SER A 216 -11.14 -1.82 11.64
C SER A 216 -11.75 -1.53 10.28
N ILE A 217 -11.88 -0.26 9.91
CA ILE A 217 -12.39 0.16 8.61
C ILE A 217 -11.43 -0.28 7.50
N LEU A 218 -10.14 0.03 7.65
CA LEU A 218 -9.11 -0.31 6.69
C LEU A 218 -9.07 -1.82 6.42
N ILE A 219 -8.96 -2.64 7.47
CA ILE A 219 -8.84 -4.10 7.35
C ILE A 219 -10.11 -4.71 6.75
N THR A 220 -11.30 -4.28 7.23
CA THR A 220 -12.55 -4.80 6.67
C THR A 220 -12.69 -4.44 5.20
N ARG A 221 -12.38 -3.18 4.83
CA ARG A 221 -12.45 -2.75 3.41
C ARG A 221 -11.46 -3.52 2.53
N LEU A 222 -10.25 -3.74 3.03
CA LEU A 222 -9.24 -4.52 2.33
C LEU A 222 -9.70 -5.97 2.14
N ALA A 223 -10.24 -6.62 3.18
CA ALA A 223 -10.77 -7.98 3.09
C ALA A 223 -11.87 -8.09 2.02
N MET A 224 -12.81 -7.12 1.98
CA MET A 224 -13.87 -7.12 0.97
C MET A 224 -13.32 -6.99 -0.46
N GLU A 225 -12.33 -6.13 -0.68
CA GLU A 225 -11.72 -5.99 -2.01
C GLU A 225 -10.92 -7.24 -2.41
N LEU A 226 -10.21 -7.87 -1.47
CA LEU A 226 -9.47 -9.11 -1.72
C LEU A 226 -10.39 -10.28 -2.05
N ILE A 227 -11.53 -10.41 -1.36
CA ILE A 227 -12.57 -11.39 -1.71
C ILE A 227 -13.05 -11.17 -3.15
N ASN A 228 -13.37 -9.92 -3.52
CA ASN A 228 -13.83 -9.59 -4.87
C ASN A 228 -12.77 -9.88 -5.94
N THR A 229 -11.49 -9.79 -5.60
CA THR A 229 -10.38 -10.11 -6.52
C THR A 229 -9.99 -11.59 -6.52
N GLY A 230 -10.67 -12.42 -5.71
CA GLY A 230 -10.47 -13.88 -5.67
C GLY A 230 -9.35 -14.34 -4.73
N CYS A 231 -8.92 -13.51 -3.77
CA CYS A 231 -7.99 -13.93 -2.73
C CYS A 231 -8.66 -14.93 -1.77
N GLU A 232 -7.94 -15.99 -1.41
CA GLU A 232 -8.48 -17.07 -0.58
C GLU A 232 -7.89 -17.16 0.82
N ASP A 233 -6.78 -16.46 1.08
CA ASP A 233 -6.06 -16.56 2.34
C ASP A 233 -5.87 -15.20 3.07
N ASP A 234 -5.53 -15.31 4.35
CA ASP A 234 -5.34 -14.19 5.28
C ASP A 234 -3.85 -13.89 5.57
N ARG A 235 -2.96 -14.13 4.60
CA ARG A 235 -1.53 -13.81 4.76
C ARG A 235 -1.30 -12.31 4.97
N ILE A 236 -0.11 -11.94 5.44
CA ILE A 236 0.35 -10.55 5.42
C ILE A 236 0.55 -10.15 3.96
N ILE A 237 -0.20 -9.15 3.52
CA ILE A 237 -0.26 -8.72 2.12
C ILE A 237 0.72 -7.59 1.86
N ALA A 238 0.89 -6.72 2.84
CA ALA A 238 1.74 -5.54 2.76
C ALA A 238 2.13 -5.06 4.16
N GLU A 239 3.06 -4.13 4.22
CA GLU A 239 3.38 -3.33 5.41
C GLU A 239 3.09 -1.86 5.11
N LEU A 240 2.39 -1.19 6.02
CA LEU A 240 2.22 0.25 6.00
C LEU A 240 3.32 0.89 6.83
N VAL A 241 4.19 1.64 6.17
CA VAL A 241 5.36 2.26 6.80
C VAL A 241 5.18 3.76 6.86
N GLY A 242 5.16 4.32 8.05
CA GLY A 242 5.18 5.76 8.29
C GLY A 242 6.62 6.26 8.43
N ILE A 243 7.00 7.24 7.59
CA ILE A 243 8.29 7.92 7.66
C ILE A 243 8.04 9.39 7.95
N GLN A 244 8.57 9.86 9.07
CA GLN A 244 8.61 11.27 9.38
C GLN A 244 9.68 11.94 8.54
N GLU A 245 9.24 12.82 7.66
CA GLU A 245 10.11 13.69 6.89
C GLU A 245 10.63 14.80 7.81
N GLY A 246 11.95 15.05 7.78
CA GLY A 246 12.54 16.03 8.66
C GLY A 246 11.91 17.42 8.54
N GLY A 247 11.47 18.00 9.67
CA GLY A 247 10.99 19.37 9.75
C GLY A 247 12.14 20.37 9.61
N LYS A 248 11.85 21.68 9.72
CA LYS A 248 12.85 22.77 9.55
C LYS A 248 14.13 22.60 10.40
N ARG A 249 14.12 21.77 11.45
CA ARG A 249 15.26 21.47 12.33
C ARG A 249 15.73 20.01 12.27
N ALA A 250 14.96 19.08 11.66
CA ALA A 250 15.35 17.68 11.57
C ALA A 250 16.06 17.44 10.23
N THR A 251 17.31 17.00 10.31
CA THR A 251 18.17 16.76 9.15
C THR A 251 18.04 15.36 8.56
N ARG A 252 17.26 14.47 9.20
CA ARG A 252 17.12 13.06 8.79
C ARG A 252 15.65 12.63 8.79
N ALA A 253 15.30 11.81 7.81
CA ALA A 253 14.05 11.07 7.83
C ALA A 253 14.15 9.90 8.82
N THR A 254 13.05 9.59 9.51
CA THR A 254 12.97 8.49 10.51
C THR A 254 11.72 7.66 10.31
N VAL A 255 11.83 6.33 10.43
CA VAL A 255 10.66 5.47 10.48
C VAL A 255 9.97 5.68 11.83
N VAL A 256 8.68 6.01 11.80
CA VAL A 256 7.86 6.23 13.01
C VAL A 256 6.85 5.12 13.24
N SER A 257 6.47 4.39 12.20
CA SER A 257 5.60 3.22 12.32
C SER A 257 5.88 2.19 11.23
N VAL A 258 5.72 0.93 11.57
CA VAL A 258 5.68 -0.20 10.64
C VAL A 258 4.52 -1.09 11.07
N GLU A 259 3.50 -1.17 10.25
CA GLU A 259 2.29 -1.92 10.56
C GLU A 259 2.07 -3.00 9.50
N PRO A 260 2.12 -4.29 9.88
CA PRO A 260 1.76 -5.36 8.99
C PRO A 260 0.27 -5.29 8.67
N ILE A 261 -0.07 -5.35 7.39
CA ILE A 261 -1.44 -5.33 6.89
C ILE A 261 -1.83 -6.75 6.49
N SER A 262 -2.76 -7.30 7.27
CA SER A 262 -3.43 -8.57 7.01
C SER A 262 -4.91 -8.41 7.22
N THR A 263 -5.70 -9.36 6.77
CA THR A 263 -7.16 -9.35 6.95
C THR A 263 -7.61 -9.98 8.26
N GLU A 264 -6.67 -10.40 9.10
CA GLU A 264 -6.88 -10.89 10.47
C GLU A 264 -7.90 -12.05 10.58
N GLY A 265 -7.92 -12.94 9.59
CA GLY A 265 -8.83 -14.08 9.55
C GLY A 265 -10.21 -13.79 8.97
N LEU A 266 -10.49 -12.53 8.58
CA LEU A 266 -11.83 -12.14 8.13
C LEU A 266 -12.21 -12.78 6.79
N ILE A 267 -11.28 -12.92 5.84
CA ILE A 267 -11.51 -13.60 4.56
C ILE A 267 -11.87 -15.05 4.81
N GLN A 268 -11.04 -15.75 5.59
CA GLN A 268 -11.25 -17.16 5.90
C GLN A 268 -12.62 -17.40 6.56
N ILE A 269 -12.99 -16.57 7.54
CA ILE A 269 -14.27 -16.68 8.23
C ILE A 269 -15.44 -16.53 7.25
N ILE A 270 -15.41 -15.51 6.40
CA ILE A 270 -16.51 -15.28 5.44
C ILE A 270 -16.63 -16.46 4.48
N ARG A 271 -15.51 -16.94 3.94
CA ARG A 271 -15.52 -18.06 2.98
C ARG A 271 -15.91 -19.39 3.59
N THR A 272 -15.50 -19.67 4.82
CA THR A 272 -15.90 -20.91 5.51
C THR A 272 -17.34 -20.89 6.00
N SER A 273 -17.86 -19.71 6.32
CA SER A 273 -19.24 -19.56 6.81
C SER A 273 -20.28 -19.48 5.69
N ILE A 274 -19.90 -19.04 4.50
CA ILE A 274 -20.80 -18.89 3.36
C ILE A 274 -20.34 -19.81 2.24
N ILE A 275 -21.06 -20.93 2.04
CA ILE A 275 -20.67 -21.97 1.06
C ILE A 275 -20.80 -21.46 -0.39
N ASP A 276 -21.80 -20.63 -0.68
CA ASP A 276 -22.05 -20.13 -2.03
C ASP A 276 -21.16 -18.91 -2.34
N GLU A 277 -20.25 -19.07 -3.29
CA GLU A 277 -19.32 -18.02 -3.73
C GLU A 277 -20.03 -16.75 -4.23
N LYS A 278 -21.23 -16.89 -4.78
CA LYS A 278 -22.04 -15.73 -5.19
C LYS A 278 -22.44 -14.88 -3.98
N ASN A 279 -22.89 -15.52 -2.89
CA ASN A 279 -23.24 -14.83 -1.65
C ASN A 279 -22.00 -14.22 -0.96
N VAL A 280 -20.85 -14.88 -1.04
CA VAL A 280 -19.55 -14.34 -0.55
C VAL A 280 -19.21 -13.03 -1.26
N LYS A 281 -19.26 -13.02 -2.59
CA LYS A 281 -18.97 -11.82 -3.41
C LYS A 281 -20.03 -10.73 -3.22
N GLU A 282 -21.29 -11.13 -3.09
CA GLU A 282 -22.37 -10.17 -2.83
C GLU A 282 -22.20 -9.49 -1.47
N LEU A 283 -21.87 -10.25 -0.40
CA LEU A 283 -21.54 -9.68 0.91
C LEU A 283 -20.37 -8.71 0.82
N ALA A 284 -19.28 -9.14 0.19
CA ALA A 284 -18.09 -8.32 0.04
C ALA A 284 -18.37 -7.02 -0.73
N THR A 285 -19.16 -7.08 -1.80
CA THR A 285 -19.54 -5.92 -2.61
C THR A 285 -20.44 -4.96 -1.81
N LYS A 286 -21.47 -5.46 -1.11
CA LYS A 286 -22.38 -4.62 -0.33
C LYS A 286 -21.68 -4.00 0.87
N LEU A 287 -20.89 -4.78 1.61
CA LEU A 287 -20.17 -4.27 2.77
C LEU A 287 -19.08 -3.28 2.36
N GLY A 288 -18.36 -3.55 1.27
CA GLY A 288 -17.40 -2.62 0.68
C GLY A 288 -18.03 -1.29 0.30
N LEU A 289 -19.21 -1.32 -0.36
CA LEU A 289 -19.95 -0.11 -0.71
C LEU A 289 -20.39 0.69 0.54
N LEU A 290 -20.91 0.02 1.57
CA LEU A 290 -21.28 0.67 2.81
C LEU A 290 -20.11 1.38 3.47
N ILE A 291 -18.93 0.73 3.46
CA ILE A 291 -17.70 1.32 3.99
C ILE A 291 -17.26 2.53 3.17
N ASP A 292 -17.32 2.46 1.84
CA ASP A 292 -16.94 3.57 0.96
C ASP A 292 -17.83 4.79 1.17
N VAL A 293 -19.14 4.58 1.33
CA VAL A 293 -20.11 5.66 1.66
C VAL A 293 -19.87 6.22 3.07
N GLY A 294 -19.62 5.33 4.04
CA GLY A 294 -19.31 5.74 5.41
C GLY A 294 -18.02 6.54 5.52
N LEU A 295 -17.03 6.27 4.65
CA LEU A 295 -15.81 7.04 4.57
C LEU A 295 -16.07 8.52 4.25
N GLN A 296 -16.98 8.79 3.31
CA GLN A 296 -17.38 10.16 2.96
C GLN A 296 -18.01 10.86 4.17
N SER A 297 -18.95 10.19 4.84
CA SER A 297 -19.58 10.70 6.07
C SER A 297 -18.55 10.98 7.18
N LEU A 298 -17.57 10.11 7.39
CA LEU A 298 -16.52 10.30 8.39
C LEU A 298 -15.61 11.49 8.08
N ARG A 299 -15.28 11.72 6.81
CA ARG A 299 -14.40 12.83 6.38
C ARG A 299 -15.07 14.19 6.49
N GLU A 300 -16.36 14.26 6.23
CA GLU A 300 -17.14 15.48 6.40
C GLU A 300 -17.47 15.76 7.87
N GLY A 301 -17.34 14.76 8.74
CA GLY A 301 -17.47 14.87 10.19
C GLY A 301 -18.88 15.25 10.66
N LEU A 302 -18.97 15.74 11.91
CA LEU A 302 -20.23 16.08 12.57
C LEU A 302 -21.02 17.20 11.87
N VAL A 303 -20.39 17.98 11.00
CA VAL A 303 -21.03 19.10 10.29
C VAL A 303 -22.11 18.61 9.33
N SER A 304 -21.99 17.40 8.81
CA SER A 304 -22.95 16.84 7.84
C SER A 304 -24.23 16.32 8.49
N GLY A 305 -24.23 16.00 9.79
CA GLY A 305 -25.33 15.31 10.49
C GLY A 305 -25.58 13.87 10.03
N ASP A 306 -24.76 13.36 9.08
CA ASP A 306 -24.91 12.01 8.54
C ASP A 306 -24.27 10.96 9.46
N LYS A 307 -25.03 9.94 9.83
CA LYS A 307 -24.63 8.88 10.77
C LYS A 307 -23.99 7.65 10.10
N THR A 308 -23.96 7.59 8.78
CA THR A 308 -23.43 6.42 8.03
C THR A 308 -22.01 6.07 8.47
N GLY A 309 -21.14 7.07 8.65
CA GLY A 309 -19.78 6.87 9.11
C GLY A 309 -19.66 6.25 10.50
N THR A 310 -20.52 6.68 11.44
CA THR A 310 -20.56 6.12 12.81
C THR A 310 -21.01 4.66 12.80
N ILE A 311 -21.98 4.31 11.95
CA ILE A 311 -22.44 2.93 11.79
C ILE A 311 -21.34 2.06 11.22
N VAL A 312 -20.68 2.53 10.17
CA VAL A 312 -19.56 1.80 9.55
C VAL A 312 -18.43 1.55 10.54
N LEU A 313 -18.09 2.56 11.36
CA LEU A 313 -17.04 2.41 12.37
C LEU A 313 -17.38 1.30 13.39
N ARG A 314 -18.61 1.28 13.90
CA ARG A 314 -19.05 0.26 14.86
C ARG A 314 -19.15 -1.12 14.20
N LEU A 315 -19.79 -1.21 13.05
CA LEU A 315 -19.94 -2.44 12.28
C LEU A 315 -18.58 -3.10 11.99
N THR A 316 -17.63 -2.34 11.47
CA THR A 316 -16.30 -2.85 11.15
C THR A 316 -15.50 -3.24 12.39
N SER A 317 -15.68 -2.53 13.51
CA SER A 317 -15.06 -2.87 14.80
C SER A 317 -15.62 -4.20 15.33
N ASP A 318 -16.94 -4.40 15.28
CA ASP A 318 -17.58 -5.63 15.73
C ASP A 318 -17.22 -6.83 14.84
N LEU A 319 -17.15 -6.64 13.52
CA LEU A 319 -16.70 -7.67 12.59
C LEU A 319 -15.25 -8.09 12.83
N LEU A 320 -14.35 -7.12 13.05
CA LEU A 320 -12.96 -7.41 13.35
C LEU A 320 -12.79 -8.09 14.71
N MET A 321 -13.59 -7.67 15.71
CA MET A 321 -13.62 -8.34 17.01
C MET A 321 -14.09 -9.79 16.86
N TYR A 322 -15.15 -10.04 16.08
CA TYR A 322 -15.59 -11.40 15.76
C TYR A 322 -14.50 -12.21 15.07
N ALA A 323 -13.80 -11.63 14.10
CA ALA A 323 -12.71 -12.31 13.41
C ALA A 323 -11.61 -12.77 14.37
N ARG A 324 -11.25 -11.93 15.35
CA ARG A 324 -10.20 -12.21 16.33
C ARG A 324 -10.62 -13.18 17.44
N THR A 325 -11.82 -13.01 17.96
CA THR A 325 -12.26 -13.68 19.20
C THR A 325 -13.25 -14.81 18.98
N LYS A 326 -13.84 -14.88 17.79
CA LYS A 326 -14.98 -15.78 17.48
C LYS A 326 -16.20 -15.55 18.38
N SER A 327 -16.31 -14.37 19.00
CA SER A 327 -17.45 -14.03 19.86
C SER A 327 -18.68 -13.74 19.04
N LEU A 328 -19.73 -14.55 19.21
CA LEU A 328 -21.03 -14.34 18.58
C LEU A 328 -21.67 -13.00 18.98
N ASP A 329 -21.43 -12.53 20.21
CA ASP A 329 -21.97 -11.26 20.67
C ASP A 329 -21.55 -10.10 19.77
N SER A 330 -20.27 -10.13 19.30
CA SER A 330 -19.77 -9.13 18.35
C SER A 330 -20.51 -9.20 17.01
N LEU A 331 -20.81 -10.41 16.52
CA LEU A 331 -21.53 -10.59 15.26
C LEU A 331 -23.02 -10.19 15.40
N TYR A 332 -23.67 -10.55 16.51
CA TYR A 332 -25.02 -10.08 16.83
C TYR A 332 -25.10 -8.56 16.95
N SER A 333 -24.08 -7.93 17.60
CA SER A 333 -23.95 -6.48 17.67
C SER A 333 -23.88 -5.85 16.28
N ALA A 334 -23.02 -6.40 15.40
CA ALA A 334 -22.89 -5.93 14.02
C ALA A 334 -24.20 -5.99 13.24
N ILE A 335 -24.96 -7.08 13.35
CA ILE A 335 -26.26 -7.23 12.68
C ILE A 335 -27.31 -6.28 13.27
N SER A 336 -27.37 -6.18 14.61
CA SER A 336 -28.31 -5.29 15.30
C SER A 336 -28.10 -3.81 14.91
N ILE A 337 -26.84 -3.40 14.65
CA ILE A 337 -26.55 -2.05 14.13
C ILE A 337 -27.21 -1.84 12.77
N LEU A 338 -27.11 -2.81 11.85
CA LEU A 338 -27.73 -2.73 10.53
C LEU A 338 -29.26 -2.72 10.61
N GLU A 339 -29.86 -3.55 11.47
CA GLU A 339 -31.30 -3.60 11.68
C GLU A 339 -31.84 -2.26 12.21
N ARG A 340 -31.22 -1.69 13.23
CA ARG A 340 -31.52 -0.37 13.74
C ARG A 340 -31.39 0.72 12.69
N SER A 341 -30.33 0.65 11.87
CA SER A 341 -30.09 1.61 10.77
C SER A 341 -31.21 1.56 9.75
N LYS A 342 -31.75 0.38 9.43
CA LYS A 342 -32.89 0.20 8.53
C LYS A 342 -34.18 0.87 9.09
N GLU A 343 -34.40 0.80 10.40
CA GLU A 343 -35.53 1.49 11.04
C GLU A 343 -35.30 3.01 11.07
N TYR A 344 -34.08 3.47 11.37
CA TYR A 344 -33.75 4.90 11.40
C TYR A 344 -33.91 5.55 10.02
N ILE A 345 -33.48 4.89 8.96
CA ILE A 345 -33.62 5.38 7.57
C ILE A 345 -35.09 5.66 7.23
N LYS A 346 -36.04 4.88 7.79
CA LYS A 346 -37.48 5.12 7.61
C LYS A 346 -37.99 6.33 8.37
N ARG A 347 -37.41 6.61 9.56
CA ARG A 347 -37.83 7.68 10.46
C ARG A 347 -37.18 9.01 10.13
N ASP A 348 -35.91 9.00 9.89
CA ASP A 348 -35.09 10.18 9.58
C ASP A 348 -34.08 9.92 8.43
N PRO A 349 -34.56 10.00 7.17
CA PRO A 349 -33.69 9.75 6.00
C PRO A 349 -32.51 10.73 5.88
N GLN A 350 -32.62 11.93 6.49
CA GLN A 350 -31.54 12.93 6.38
C GLN A 350 -30.26 12.51 7.12
N GLU A 351 -30.38 11.74 8.19
CA GLU A 351 -29.26 11.18 8.93
C GLU A 351 -28.46 10.13 8.13
N PHE A 352 -28.95 9.70 6.96
CA PHE A 352 -28.36 8.68 6.08
C PHE A 352 -28.30 9.13 4.62
N LYS A 353 -28.23 10.43 4.39
CA LYS A 353 -28.33 11.02 3.05
C LYS A 353 -27.29 10.45 2.07
N TYR A 354 -26.05 10.19 2.51
CA TYR A 354 -25.01 9.64 1.65
C TYR A 354 -25.34 8.23 1.19
N LEU A 355 -25.75 7.35 2.11
CA LEU A 355 -26.15 5.98 1.78
C LEU A 355 -27.39 5.99 0.84
N ILE A 356 -28.41 6.76 1.18
CA ILE A 356 -29.64 6.84 0.40
C ILE A 356 -29.37 7.36 -1.01
N ASN A 357 -28.61 8.44 -1.15
CA ASN A 357 -28.30 9.02 -2.45
C ASN A 357 -27.49 8.05 -3.32
N THR A 358 -26.44 7.45 -2.76
CA THR A 358 -25.60 6.47 -3.48
C THR A 358 -26.43 5.26 -3.95
N LEU A 359 -27.34 4.74 -3.12
CA LEU A 359 -28.20 3.62 -3.50
C LEU A 359 -29.25 4.01 -4.54
N LYS A 360 -29.84 5.20 -4.43
CA LYS A 360 -30.79 5.73 -5.44
C LYS A 360 -30.12 5.93 -6.80
N GLU A 361 -28.90 6.46 -6.84
CA GLU A 361 -28.12 6.61 -8.08
C GLU A 361 -27.87 5.26 -8.76
N ARG A 362 -27.83 4.17 -7.99
CA ARG A 362 -27.72 2.79 -8.48
C ARG A 362 -29.05 2.11 -8.76
N GLY A 363 -30.17 2.83 -8.65
CA GLY A 363 -31.49 2.27 -8.85
C GLY A 363 -31.94 1.27 -7.78
N THR A 364 -31.36 1.34 -6.58
CA THR A 364 -31.58 0.36 -5.52
C THR A 364 -32.34 1.00 -4.35
N GLU A 365 -33.37 0.32 -3.85
CA GLU A 365 -34.14 0.75 -2.71
C GLU A 365 -33.35 0.49 -1.40
N PRO A 366 -33.12 1.52 -0.54
CA PRO A 366 -32.24 1.42 0.62
C PRO A 366 -32.64 0.34 1.64
N ASN A 367 -33.92 0.21 1.94
CA ASN A 367 -34.42 -0.77 2.93
C ASN A 367 -34.26 -2.22 2.41
N LEU A 368 -34.49 -2.45 1.12
CA LEU A 368 -34.35 -3.74 0.50
C LEU A 368 -32.83 -4.12 0.50
N TRP A 369 -32.00 -3.19 0.13
CA TRP A 369 -30.55 -3.39 0.11
C TRP A 369 -29.98 -3.73 1.49
N LEU A 370 -30.39 -3.01 2.55
CA LEU A 370 -29.98 -3.33 3.93
C LEU A 370 -30.53 -4.69 4.38
N SER A 371 -31.77 -5.04 4.00
CA SER A 371 -32.33 -6.36 4.33
C SER A 371 -31.52 -7.50 3.72
N GLU A 372 -31.03 -7.34 2.50
CA GLU A 372 -30.15 -8.33 1.87
C GLU A 372 -28.79 -8.39 2.55
N LEU A 373 -28.19 -7.24 2.92
CA LEU A 373 -26.95 -7.23 3.68
C LEU A 373 -27.10 -7.93 5.03
N ILE A 374 -28.18 -7.65 5.76
CA ILE A 374 -28.51 -8.33 7.03
C ILE A 374 -28.65 -9.84 6.82
N ARG A 375 -29.36 -10.27 5.77
CA ARG A 375 -29.51 -11.69 5.41
C ARG A 375 -28.15 -12.36 5.20
N LEU A 376 -27.27 -11.72 4.43
CA LEU A 376 -25.93 -12.25 4.15
C LEU A 376 -25.06 -12.31 5.42
N MET A 377 -25.12 -11.28 6.27
CA MET A 377 -24.43 -11.27 7.57
C MET A 377 -24.95 -12.36 8.51
N SER A 378 -26.26 -12.66 8.48
CA SER A 378 -26.85 -13.70 9.31
C SER A 378 -26.43 -15.11 8.91
N MET A 379 -25.91 -15.30 7.68
CA MET A 379 -25.31 -16.58 7.28
C MET A 379 -24.05 -16.90 8.08
N LEU A 380 -23.30 -15.89 8.51
CA LEU A 380 -22.12 -16.06 9.36
C LEU A 380 -22.48 -16.67 10.73
N ILE A 381 -23.63 -16.29 11.30
CA ILE A 381 -24.14 -16.84 12.57
C ILE A 381 -24.50 -18.30 12.38
N ARG A 382 -25.35 -18.61 11.37
CA ARG A 382 -25.83 -19.98 11.13
C ARG A 382 -24.70 -20.98 10.93
N ALA A 383 -23.65 -20.58 10.21
CA ALA A 383 -22.50 -21.44 9.98
C ALA A 383 -21.73 -21.71 11.29
N TYR A 384 -21.61 -20.70 12.16
CA TYR A 384 -20.99 -20.89 13.46
C TYR A 384 -21.79 -21.83 14.36
N GLU A 385 -23.12 -21.64 14.44
CA GLU A 385 -24.03 -22.53 15.20
C GLU A 385 -23.97 -23.98 14.70
N ALA A 386 -23.90 -24.16 13.36
CA ALA A 386 -23.75 -25.49 12.77
C ALA A 386 -22.40 -26.14 13.07
N SER A 387 -21.35 -25.37 13.39
CA SER A 387 -20.03 -25.89 13.75
C SER A 387 -19.93 -26.35 15.21
N LEU A 388 -20.92 -26.02 16.05
CA LEU A 388 -20.98 -26.41 17.46
C LEU A 388 -21.72 -27.74 17.68
N HIS A 389 -22.40 -28.24 16.66
CA HIS A 389 -23.11 -29.52 16.63
C HIS A 389 -22.41 -30.51 15.71
#